data_17c753213e694f2dabf260e22e023c4d
#
_entry.id   17c753213e694f2dabf260e22e023c4d
#
_cell.length_a   1.000
_cell.length_b   1.000
_cell.length_c   1.000
_cell.angle_alpha   90.00
_cell.angle_beta   90.00
_cell.angle_gamma   90.00
#
_symmetry.space_group_name_H-M   'P 1'
#
loop_
_entity.id
_entity.type
_entity.pdbx_description
1 polymer ?
#
loop_
_entity_poly.entity_id
_entity_poly.type
_entity_poly.pdbx_seq_one_letter_code
_entity_poly.pdbx_strand_id
1 'polypeptide(L)'
;MVSQRQKQTVKRKNVSGFAFLGALGFGIGGAIGGAIWFAFDAPHLGFAILGGVGGAVLGSALKEERKRTYLLALASAVGFDVGFLAGFFVVLTLWEPTYRGLLIGAIGGLVGGGALGLLTLRNWRGAGILALASALGFGIAVEGAWKVFRGLTPQVLSGTMGLATWGAIGGASLGAALGYLSKTKAGTGRPDI
;
A
#
# COMPACT_ATOMS: atom_id res chain seq x y z
N MET A 1 -24.53 -38.51 -8.99
CA MET A 1 -23.66 -38.19 -7.86
C MET A 1 -22.40 -37.55 -8.37
N VAL A 2 -22.38 -36.22 -8.49
CA VAL A 2 -21.17 -35.45 -8.91
C VAL A 2 -20.31 -35.28 -7.67
N SER A 3 -19.10 -35.81 -7.75
CA SER A 3 -18.12 -35.90 -6.67
C SER A 3 -17.87 -34.54 -5.99
N GLN A 4 -18.11 -34.46 -4.70
CA GLN A 4 -17.81 -33.31 -3.83
C GLN A 4 -16.31 -32.96 -3.78
N ARG A 5 -15.42 -33.72 -4.38
CA ARG A 5 -13.98 -33.49 -4.44
C ARG A 5 -13.56 -32.36 -5.39
N GLN A 6 -14.42 -31.94 -6.32
CA GLN A 6 -14.10 -30.84 -7.25
C GLN A 6 -14.25 -29.43 -6.66
N LYS A 7 -14.87 -29.29 -5.47
CA LYS A 7 -15.07 -27.98 -4.82
C LYS A 7 -13.90 -27.50 -3.94
N GLN A 8 -12.84 -28.29 -3.77
CA GLN A 8 -11.77 -27.96 -2.81
C GLN A 8 -10.47 -27.42 -3.40
N THR A 9 -10.37 -27.17 -4.69
CA THR A 9 -9.20 -26.50 -5.28
C THR A 9 -9.41 -25.00 -5.47
N VAL A 10 -10.11 -24.34 -4.58
CA VAL A 10 -9.89 -22.90 -4.40
C VAL A 10 -8.48 -22.78 -3.80
N LYS A 11 -7.50 -22.61 -4.70
CA LYS A 11 -6.09 -22.38 -4.36
C LYS A 11 -6.06 -21.34 -3.22
N ARG A 12 -5.78 -21.79 -1.99
CA ARG A 12 -5.61 -20.91 -0.83
C ARG A 12 -4.55 -19.90 -1.23
N LYS A 13 -4.95 -18.67 -1.51
CA LYS A 13 -4.00 -17.61 -1.78
C LYS A 13 -3.21 -17.42 -0.50
N ASN A 14 -1.93 -17.80 -0.52
CA ASN A 14 -1.04 -17.69 0.62
C ASN A 14 -0.82 -16.22 0.96
N VAL A 15 -0.70 -15.89 2.25
CA VAL A 15 -0.34 -14.55 2.76
C VAL A 15 0.89 -14.02 2.02
N SER A 16 1.88 -14.90 1.76
CA SER A 16 3.08 -14.57 0.98
C SER A 16 2.78 -14.13 -0.46
N GLY A 17 1.78 -14.71 -1.11
CA GLY A 17 1.37 -14.29 -2.46
C GLY A 17 0.80 -12.87 -2.49
N PHE A 18 -0.02 -12.50 -1.50
CA PHE A 18 -0.53 -11.14 -1.38
C PHE A 18 0.57 -10.15 -0.98
N ALA A 19 1.50 -10.54 -0.08
CA ALA A 19 2.66 -9.72 0.27
C ALA A 19 3.52 -9.43 -0.96
N PHE A 20 3.81 -10.46 -1.78
CA PHE A 20 4.58 -10.32 -3.02
C PHE A 20 3.88 -9.39 -4.02
N LEU A 21 2.57 -9.57 -4.25
CA LEU A 21 1.81 -8.72 -5.18
C LEU A 21 1.70 -7.28 -4.67
N GLY A 22 1.56 -7.09 -3.36
CA GLY A 22 1.62 -5.77 -2.75
C GLY A 22 2.99 -5.10 -2.96
N ALA A 23 4.08 -5.83 -2.69
CA ALA A 23 5.44 -5.35 -2.93
C ALA A 23 5.64 -4.97 -4.40
N LEU A 24 5.21 -5.83 -5.32
CA LEU A 24 5.37 -5.60 -6.76
C LEU A 24 4.55 -4.41 -7.24
N GLY A 25 3.27 -4.34 -6.87
CA GLY A 25 2.37 -3.25 -7.30
C GLY A 25 2.80 -1.89 -6.78
N PHE A 26 3.02 -1.78 -5.48
CA PHE A 26 3.46 -0.52 -4.88
C PHE A 26 4.93 -0.20 -5.21
N GLY A 27 5.80 -1.20 -5.38
CA GLY A 27 7.19 -1.00 -5.82
C GLY A 27 7.28 -0.43 -7.23
N ILE A 28 6.54 -1.00 -8.19
CA ILE A 28 6.46 -0.46 -9.57
C ILE A 28 5.81 0.93 -9.56
N GLY A 29 4.69 1.09 -8.84
CA GLY A 29 4.04 2.39 -8.69
C GLY A 29 4.96 3.44 -8.09
N GLY A 30 5.76 3.06 -7.10
CA GLY A 30 6.77 3.91 -6.48
C GLY A 30 7.91 4.28 -7.42
N ALA A 31 8.40 3.34 -8.24
CA ALA A 31 9.43 3.62 -9.23
C ALA A 31 8.94 4.63 -10.28
N ILE A 32 7.76 4.41 -10.86
CA ILE A 32 7.15 5.31 -11.84
C ILE A 32 6.82 6.66 -11.20
N GLY A 33 6.17 6.64 -10.05
CA GLY A 33 5.80 7.84 -9.31
C GLY A 33 7.00 8.67 -8.88
N GLY A 34 8.08 8.01 -8.43
CA GLY A 34 9.33 8.67 -8.08
C GLY A 34 10.00 9.35 -9.27
N ALA A 35 10.05 8.65 -10.41
CA ALA A 35 10.59 9.23 -11.63
C ALA A 35 9.81 10.48 -12.06
N ILE A 36 8.47 10.44 -12.02
CA ILE A 36 7.59 11.57 -12.36
C ILE A 36 7.75 12.69 -11.36
N TRP A 37 7.72 12.41 -10.06
CA TRP A 37 7.91 13.42 -9.03
C TRP A 37 9.19 14.21 -9.25
N PHE A 38 10.34 13.52 -9.34
CA PHE A 38 11.64 14.18 -9.43
C PHE A 38 11.95 14.79 -10.81
N ALA A 39 11.30 14.28 -11.88
CA ALA A 39 11.44 14.88 -13.22
C ALA A 39 10.62 16.17 -13.40
N PHE A 40 9.45 16.24 -12.75
CA PHE A 40 8.47 17.31 -12.96
C PHE A 40 8.16 18.12 -11.70
N ASP A 41 8.86 17.87 -10.59
CA ASP A 41 8.59 18.47 -9.27
C ASP A 41 7.11 18.31 -8.83
N ALA A 42 6.56 17.12 -9.07
CA ALA A 42 5.14 16.82 -8.89
C ALA A 42 4.92 15.70 -7.85
N PRO A 43 5.10 15.98 -6.54
CA PRO A 43 4.97 14.95 -5.49
C PRO A 43 3.58 14.31 -5.44
N HIS A 44 2.51 15.08 -5.68
CA HIS A 44 1.15 14.57 -5.75
C HIS A 44 0.99 13.45 -6.78
N LEU A 45 1.53 13.65 -8.00
CA LEU A 45 1.47 12.62 -9.02
C LEU A 45 2.26 11.38 -8.60
N GLY A 46 3.40 11.60 -7.94
CA GLY A 46 4.24 10.51 -7.43
C GLY A 46 3.48 9.59 -6.46
N PHE A 47 2.82 10.16 -5.46
CA PHE A 47 2.07 9.41 -4.45
C PHE A 47 0.77 8.83 -5.00
N ALA A 48 0.06 9.56 -5.86
CA ALA A 48 -1.13 9.07 -6.53
C ALA A 48 -0.82 7.84 -7.40
N ILE A 49 0.28 7.86 -8.16
CA ILE A 49 0.72 6.72 -8.99
C ILE A 49 1.14 5.54 -8.11
N LEU A 50 1.92 5.77 -7.05
CA LEU A 50 2.29 4.74 -6.08
C LEU A 50 1.04 4.02 -5.56
N GLY A 51 0.07 4.76 -5.06
CA GLY A 51 -1.18 4.22 -4.53
C GLY A 51 -2.05 3.58 -5.61
N GLY A 52 -2.21 4.24 -6.75
CA GLY A 52 -3.07 3.78 -7.84
C GLY A 52 -2.64 2.44 -8.43
N VAL A 53 -1.35 2.30 -8.75
CA VAL A 53 -0.80 1.03 -9.27
C VAL A 53 -0.87 -0.07 -8.20
N GLY A 54 -0.49 0.24 -6.96
CA GLY A 54 -0.59 -0.71 -5.85
C GLY A 54 -2.02 -1.19 -5.60
N GLY A 55 -2.97 -0.28 -5.56
CA GLY A 55 -4.40 -0.59 -5.40
C GLY A 55 -4.97 -1.40 -6.56
N ALA A 56 -4.58 -1.11 -7.80
CA ALA A 56 -4.98 -1.87 -8.99
C ALA A 56 -4.46 -3.32 -8.94
N VAL A 57 -3.19 -3.51 -8.58
CA VAL A 57 -2.59 -4.85 -8.45
C VAL A 57 -3.27 -5.66 -7.35
N LEU A 58 -3.50 -5.07 -6.17
CA LEU A 58 -4.20 -5.75 -5.08
C LEU A 58 -5.66 -6.03 -5.41
N GLY A 59 -6.38 -5.11 -6.06
CA GLY A 59 -7.74 -5.31 -6.52
C GLY A 59 -7.86 -6.47 -7.52
N SER A 60 -6.93 -6.53 -8.48
CA SER A 60 -6.84 -7.65 -9.43
C SER A 60 -6.51 -8.98 -8.74
N ALA A 61 -5.63 -8.94 -7.73
CA ALA A 61 -5.27 -10.11 -6.93
C ALA A 61 -6.45 -10.67 -6.13
N LEU A 62 -7.37 -9.83 -5.70
CA LEU A 62 -8.62 -10.21 -5.03
C LEU A 62 -9.66 -10.78 -6.00
N LYS A 63 -9.40 -10.78 -7.31
CA LYS A 63 -10.35 -11.16 -8.37
C LYS A 63 -11.66 -10.34 -8.34
N GLU A 64 -11.53 -9.09 -7.92
CA GLU A 64 -12.64 -8.16 -7.94
C GLU A 64 -13.08 -7.86 -9.38
N GLU A 65 -14.36 -7.50 -9.54
CA GLU A 65 -14.85 -7.00 -10.82
C GLU A 65 -14.05 -5.78 -11.29
N ARG A 66 -13.91 -5.63 -12.60
CA ARG A 66 -13.11 -4.55 -13.20
C ARG A 66 -13.45 -3.17 -12.63
N LYS A 67 -14.75 -2.88 -12.50
CA LYS A 67 -15.24 -1.61 -11.92
C LYS A 67 -14.73 -1.40 -10.49
N ARG A 68 -14.76 -2.45 -9.68
CA ARG A 68 -14.32 -2.40 -8.28
C ARG A 68 -12.81 -2.28 -8.17
N THR A 69 -12.05 -2.94 -9.05
CA THR A 69 -10.59 -2.77 -9.15
C THR A 69 -10.22 -1.31 -9.46
N TYR A 70 -10.95 -0.63 -10.35
CA TYR A 70 -10.73 0.80 -10.59
C TYR A 70 -11.05 1.67 -9.38
N LEU A 71 -12.13 1.38 -8.65
CA LEU A 71 -12.44 2.10 -7.42
C LEU A 71 -11.37 1.92 -6.35
N LEU A 72 -10.83 0.70 -6.21
CA LEU A 72 -9.72 0.42 -5.30
C LEU A 72 -8.45 1.17 -5.71
N ALA A 73 -8.13 1.20 -6.99
CA ALA A 73 -6.99 1.96 -7.52
C ALA A 73 -7.14 3.46 -7.24
N LEU A 74 -8.34 4.03 -7.52
CA LEU A 74 -8.61 5.44 -7.30
C LEU A 74 -8.57 5.82 -5.80
N ALA A 75 -9.22 5.04 -4.95
CA ALA A 75 -9.21 5.30 -3.51
C ALA A 75 -7.82 5.16 -2.91
N SER A 76 -7.03 4.19 -3.38
CA SER A 76 -5.65 4.03 -2.98
C SER A 76 -4.79 5.21 -3.47
N ALA A 77 -4.97 5.66 -4.72
CA ALA A 77 -4.28 6.84 -5.26
C ALA A 77 -4.54 8.08 -4.41
N VAL A 78 -5.82 8.41 -4.17
CA VAL A 78 -6.21 9.57 -3.36
C VAL A 78 -5.78 9.40 -1.90
N GLY A 79 -5.97 8.21 -1.32
CA GLY A 79 -5.63 7.96 0.07
C GLY A 79 -4.14 8.10 0.35
N PHE A 80 -3.28 7.56 -0.51
CA PHE A 80 -1.83 7.70 -0.36
C PHE A 80 -1.36 9.12 -0.66
N ASP A 81 -1.90 9.80 -1.67
CA ASP A 81 -1.55 11.19 -1.97
C ASP A 81 -1.87 12.10 -0.77
N VAL A 82 -3.11 12.10 -0.32
CA VAL A 82 -3.54 12.90 0.84
C VAL A 82 -2.77 12.53 2.11
N GLY A 83 -2.55 11.24 2.34
CA GLY A 83 -1.86 10.75 3.52
C GLY A 83 -0.39 11.18 3.57
N PHE A 84 0.35 11.03 2.47
CA PHE A 84 1.75 11.46 2.43
C PHE A 84 1.89 12.97 2.52
N LEU A 85 1.02 13.74 1.86
CA LEU A 85 1.03 15.20 1.98
C LEU A 85 0.70 15.67 3.39
N ALA A 86 -0.27 15.04 4.05
CA ALA A 86 -0.56 15.30 5.45
C ALA A 86 0.66 14.97 6.34
N GLY A 87 1.35 13.87 6.07
CA GLY A 87 2.58 13.49 6.76
C GLY A 87 3.69 14.52 6.58
N PHE A 88 3.91 15.01 5.36
CA PHE A 88 4.85 16.10 5.10
C PHE A 88 4.46 17.38 5.84
N PHE A 89 3.19 17.76 5.80
CA PHE A 89 2.70 18.94 6.52
C PHE A 89 2.94 18.84 8.02
N VAL A 90 2.61 17.69 8.64
CA VAL A 90 2.86 17.45 10.06
C VAL A 90 4.34 17.57 10.39
N VAL A 91 5.22 16.99 9.58
CA VAL A 91 6.67 17.05 9.81
C VAL A 91 7.22 18.47 9.65
N LEU A 92 6.67 19.25 8.71
CA LEU A 92 7.07 20.65 8.53
C LEU A 92 6.63 21.55 9.69
N THR A 93 5.54 21.20 10.37
CA THR A 93 5.03 21.95 11.53
C THR A 93 5.70 21.55 12.84
N LEU A 94 6.30 20.37 12.91
CA LEU A 94 7.02 19.90 14.08
C LEU A 94 8.48 20.40 14.05
N TRP A 95 8.91 21.04 15.14
CA TRP A 95 10.29 21.51 15.27
C TRP A 95 11.24 20.31 15.40
N GLU A 96 12.07 20.08 14.39
CA GLU A 96 13.14 19.05 14.35
C GLU A 96 12.74 17.61 14.75
N PRO A 97 11.78 16.96 14.10
CA PRO A 97 11.49 15.57 14.41
C PRO A 97 12.65 14.65 14.00
N THR A 98 13.16 13.89 14.96
CA THR A 98 14.27 12.93 14.74
C THR A 98 13.90 11.84 13.74
N TYR A 99 12.61 11.51 13.64
CA TYR A 99 12.06 10.42 12.80
C TYR A 99 11.11 10.95 11.73
N ARG A 100 11.59 11.87 10.89
CA ARG A 100 10.77 12.51 9.84
C ARG A 100 10.17 11.49 8.88
N GLY A 101 11.00 10.59 8.38
CA GLY A 101 10.59 9.58 7.42
C GLY A 101 9.55 8.63 8.02
N LEU A 102 9.73 8.22 9.28
CA LEU A 102 8.79 7.35 9.98
C LEU A 102 7.40 7.99 10.07
N LEU A 103 7.32 9.28 10.45
CA LEU A 103 6.05 10.00 10.57
C LEU A 103 5.37 10.18 9.22
N ILE A 104 6.11 10.61 8.19
CA ILE A 104 5.56 10.77 6.83
C ILE A 104 5.00 9.44 6.33
N GLY A 105 5.79 8.37 6.41
CA GLY A 105 5.39 7.05 5.95
C GLY A 105 4.24 6.45 6.76
N ALA A 106 4.24 6.65 8.09
CA ALA A 106 3.17 6.15 8.95
C ALA A 106 1.83 6.84 8.66
N ILE A 107 1.81 8.16 8.52
CA ILE A 107 0.59 8.91 8.19
C ILE A 107 0.12 8.56 6.77
N GLY A 108 1.04 8.52 5.79
CA GLY A 108 0.74 8.11 4.43
C GLY A 108 0.14 6.71 4.35
N GLY A 109 0.77 5.76 5.03
CA GLY A 109 0.30 4.38 5.11
C GLY A 109 -1.02 4.23 5.84
N LEU A 110 -1.23 4.96 6.95
CA LEU A 110 -2.47 4.91 7.72
C LEU A 110 -3.68 5.37 6.90
N VAL A 111 -3.56 6.50 6.22
CA VAL A 111 -4.64 7.05 5.39
C VAL A 111 -4.84 6.19 4.14
N GLY A 112 -3.77 5.87 3.41
CA GLY A 112 -3.85 5.06 2.19
C GLY A 112 -4.31 3.64 2.44
N GLY A 113 -3.76 2.95 3.44
CA GLY A 113 -4.16 1.61 3.85
C GLY A 113 -5.57 1.56 4.43
N GLY A 114 -5.97 2.59 5.17
CA GLY A 114 -7.34 2.76 5.69
C GLY A 114 -8.36 2.92 4.57
N ALA A 115 -8.10 3.78 3.60
CA ALA A 115 -8.97 3.99 2.43
C ALA A 115 -9.15 2.70 1.64
N LEU A 116 -8.06 2.00 1.33
CA LEU A 116 -8.10 0.71 0.66
C LEU A 116 -8.89 -0.33 1.49
N GLY A 117 -8.64 -0.37 2.80
CA GLY A 117 -9.27 -1.31 3.72
C GLY A 117 -10.79 -1.15 3.81
N LEU A 118 -11.28 0.08 3.89
CA LEU A 118 -12.71 0.38 3.94
C LEU A 118 -13.43 -0.14 2.69
N LEU A 119 -12.85 0.08 1.51
CA LEU A 119 -13.44 -0.39 0.25
C LEU A 119 -13.33 -1.89 0.06
N THR A 120 -12.23 -2.51 0.52
CA THR A 120 -11.98 -3.94 0.32
C THR A 120 -12.77 -4.79 1.30
N LEU A 121 -12.75 -4.43 2.58
CA LEU A 121 -13.27 -5.28 3.66
C LEU A 121 -14.65 -4.90 4.14
N ARG A 122 -15.12 -3.68 3.81
CA ARG A 122 -16.42 -3.13 4.21
C ARG A 122 -16.70 -3.18 5.73
N ASN A 123 -15.65 -3.27 6.53
CA ASN A 123 -15.76 -3.22 7.99
C ASN A 123 -14.60 -2.43 8.61
N TRP A 124 -14.87 -1.71 9.68
CA TRP A 124 -13.93 -0.83 10.35
C TRP A 124 -12.75 -1.56 10.99
N ARG A 125 -12.97 -2.77 11.51
CA ARG A 125 -11.90 -3.57 12.15
C ARG A 125 -10.85 -3.99 11.13
N GLY A 126 -11.28 -4.53 10.00
CA GLY A 126 -10.37 -4.92 8.92
C GLY A 126 -9.65 -3.72 8.32
N ALA A 127 -10.37 -2.60 8.12
CA ALA A 127 -9.77 -1.36 7.65
C ALA A 127 -8.71 -0.83 8.63
N GLY A 128 -8.98 -0.88 9.94
CA GLY A 128 -8.02 -0.51 10.97
C GLY A 128 -6.75 -1.38 10.97
N ILE A 129 -6.88 -2.69 10.79
CA ILE A 129 -5.73 -3.59 10.69
C ILE A 129 -4.89 -3.25 9.45
N LEU A 130 -5.54 -3.00 8.29
CA LEU A 130 -4.83 -2.61 7.06
C LEU A 130 -4.17 -1.25 7.21
N ALA A 131 -4.83 -0.28 7.83
CA ALA A 131 -4.27 1.03 8.13
C ALA A 131 -3.01 0.92 9.00
N LEU A 132 -3.07 0.15 10.10
CA LEU A 132 -1.92 -0.04 11.00
C LEU A 132 -0.78 -0.80 10.34
N ALA A 133 -1.06 -1.89 9.62
CA ALA A 133 -0.03 -2.64 8.90
C ALA A 133 0.66 -1.78 7.84
N SER A 134 -0.12 -0.97 7.12
CA SER A 134 0.38 -0.03 6.13
C SER A 134 1.21 1.09 6.79
N ALA A 135 0.73 1.66 7.90
CA ALA A 135 1.46 2.69 8.64
C ALA A 135 2.83 2.19 9.10
N LEU A 136 2.89 1.00 9.69
CA LEU A 136 4.15 0.39 10.11
C LEU A 136 5.07 0.10 8.92
N GLY A 137 4.56 -0.52 7.87
CA GLY A 137 5.35 -0.86 6.68
C GLY A 137 5.92 0.36 5.97
N PHE A 138 5.08 1.35 5.67
CA PHE A 138 5.53 2.58 5.02
C PHE A 138 6.37 3.44 5.95
N GLY A 139 6.06 3.52 7.25
CA GLY A 139 6.86 4.27 8.21
C GLY A 139 8.31 3.79 8.25
N ILE A 140 8.50 2.47 8.42
CA ILE A 140 9.84 1.86 8.45
C ILE A 140 10.53 2.03 7.09
N ALA A 141 9.80 1.85 5.99
CA ALA A 141 10.34 1.94 4.63
C ALA A 141 10.84 3.35 4.30
N VAL A 142 10.04 4.38 4.61
CA VAL A 142 10.41 5.78 4.34
C VAL A 142 11.61 6.20 5.18
N GLU A 143 11.62 5.86 6.48
CA GLU A 143 12.75 6.16 7.36
C GLU A 143 14.03 5.45 6.92
N GLY A 144 13.95 4.17 6.58
CA GLY A 144 15.08 3.38 6.12
C GLY A 144 15.63 3.89 4.78
N ALA A 145 14.76 4.10 3.80
CA ALA A 145 15.17 4.59 2.49
C ALA A 145 15.75 6.01 2.57
N TRP A 146 15.16 6.89 3.40
CA TRP A 146 15.71 8.22 3.63
C TRP A 146 17.16 8.18 4.09
N LYS A 147 17.51 7.28 5.02
CA LYS A 147 18.87 7.12 5.52
C LYS A 147 19.81 6.54 4.46
N VAL A 148 19.33 5.60 3.65
CA VAL A 148 20.16 4.89 2.65
C VAL A 148 20.41 5.77 1.43
N PHE A 149 19.38 6.44 0.90
CA PHE A 149 19.48 7.12 -0.40
C PHE A 149 19.79 8.62 -0.31
N ARG A 150 19.81 9.21 0.88
CA ARG A 150 20.00 10.66 1.09
C ARG A 150 21.27 11.23 0.46
N GLY A 151 22.31 10.41 0.25
CA GLY A 151 23.59 10.85 -0.30
C GLY A 151 23.82 10.51 -1.78
N LEU A 152 22.84 9.87 -2.44
CA LEU A 152 22.99 9.44 -3.82
C LEU A 152 22.66 10.57 -4.79
N THR A 153 23.52 10.77 -5.77
CA THR A 153 23.32 11.68 -6.92
C THR A 153 23.31 10.85 -8.21
N PRO A 154 22.44 11.17 -9.19
CA PRO A 154 21.52 12.31 -9.25
C PRO A 154 20.24 12.11 -8.41
N GLN A 155 19.62 13.22 -8.00
CA GLN A 155 18.43 13.21 -7.14
C GLN A 155 17.25 12.40 -7.73
N VAL A 156 17.05 12.43 -9.04
CA VAL A 156 16.02 11.64 -9.73
C VAL A 156 16.20 10.14 -9.47
N LEU A 157 17.44 9.65 -9.55
CA LEU A 157 17.73 8.24 -9.30
C LEU A 157 17.49 7.86 -7.84
N SER A 158 18.01 8.67 -6.91
CA SER A 158 17.82 8.42 -5.46
C SER A 158 16.36 8.47 -5.04
N GLY A 159 15.59 9.44 -5.59
CA GLY A 159 14.16 9.57 -5.34
C GLY A 159 13.36 8.42 -5.92
N THR A 160 13.64 8.01 -7.15
CA THR A 160 13.00 6.85 -7.79
C THR A 160 13.25 5.57 -7.00
N MET A 161 14.50 5.29 -6.63
CA MET A 161 14.85 4.12 -5.81
C MET A 161 14.23 4.20 -4.41
N GLY A 162 14.21 5.39 -3.82
CA GLY A 162 13.57 5.64 -2.54
C GLY A 162 12.08 5.28 -2.57
N LEU A 163 11.31 5.87 -3.49
CA LEU A 163 9.88 5.61 -3.62
C LEU A 163 9.56 4.16 -4.01
N ALA A 164 10.39 3.55 -4.86
CA ALA A 164 10.25 2.12 -5.18
C ALA A 164 10.43 1.24 -3.94
N THR A 165 11.42 1.54 -3.11
CA THR A 165 11.67 0.83 -1.85
C THR A 165 10.53 1.05 -0.85
N TRP A 166 10.03 2.29 -0.71
CA TRP A 166 8.87 2.58 0.14
C TRP A 166 7.66 1.76 -0.28
N GLY A 167 7.38 1.79 -1.59
CA GLY A 167 6.28 1.04 -2.17
C GLY A 167 6.41 -0.46 -1.96
N ALA A 168 7.59 -1.03 -2.21
CA ALA A 168 7.81 -2.46 -2.08
C ALA A 168 7.63 -2.94 -0.63
N ILE A 169 8.26 -2.31 0.35
CA ILE A 169 8.18 -2.70 1.76
C ILE A 169 6.79 -2.40 2.34
N GLY A 170 6.27 -1.19 2.13
CA GLY A 170 4.94 -0.80 2.59
C GLY A 170 3.84 -1.63 1.95
N GLY A 171 3.94 -1.88 0.65
CA GLY A 171 3.03 -2.73 -0.10
C GLY A 171 3.08 -4.20 0.31
N ALA A 172 4.26 -4.73 0.67
CA ALA A 172 4.39 -6.07 1.22
C ALA A 172 3.63 -6.22 2.54
N SER A 173 3.78 -5.26 3.46
CA SER A 173 3.06 -5.23 4.74
C SER A 173 1.55 -5.17 4.56
N LEU A 174 1.08 -4.28 3.68
CA LEU A 174 -0.33 -4.14 3.35
C LEU A 174 -0.90 -5.40 2.70
N GLY A 175 -0.19 -5.98 1.74
CA GLY A 175 -0.56 -7.22 1.08
C GLY A 175 -0.60 -8.40 2.04
N ALA A 176 0.37 -8.53 2.94
CA ALA A 176 0.40 -9.57 3.97
C ALA A 176 -0.81 -9.47 4.90
N ALA A 177 -1.15 -8.28 5.39
CA ALA A 177 -2.32 -8.04 6.22
C ALA A 177 -3.63 -8.38 5.49
N LEU A 178 -3.74 -7.99 4.21
CA LEU A 178 -4.90 -8.31 3.38
C LEU A 178 -5.05 -9.83 3.16
N GLY A 179 -3.94 -10.52 2.89
CA GLY A 179 -3.90 -11.98 2.76
C GLY A 179 -4.32 -12.70 4.04
N TYR A 180 -3.87 -12.21 5.19
CA TYR A 180 -4.27 -12.73 6.50
C TYR A 180 -5.77 -12.56 6.75
N LEU A 181 -6.31 -11.36 6.54
CA LEU A 181 -7.73 -11.06 6.72
C LEU A 181 -8.64 -11.85 5.77
N SER A 182 -8.19 -12.04 4.52
CA SER A 182 -8.92 -12.86 3.54
C SER A 182 -8.99 -14.34 3.96
N LYS A 183 -7.97 -14.83 4.65
CA LYS A 183 -7.93 -16.20 5.17
C LYS A 183 -8.86 -16.41 6.36
N THR A 184 -8.92 -15.43 7.28
CA THR A 184 -9.77 -15.52 8.47
C THR A 184 -11.26 -15.49 8.12
N LYS A 185 -11.68 -14.68 7.15
CA LYS A 185 -13.06 -14.68 6.63
C LYS A 185 -13.47 -16.04 6.05
N ALA A 186 -12.58 -16.70 5.31
CA ALA A 186 -12.88 -18.01 4.72
C ALA A 186 -12.99 -19.15 5.77
N GLY A 187 -12.35 -19.00 6.94
CA GLY A 187 -12.33 -20.01 8.00
C GLY A 187 -13.54 -19.95 8.96
N THR A 188 -14.19 -18.80 9.07
CA THR A 188 -15.27 -18.60 10.07
C THR A 188 -16.67 -19.00 9.57
N GLY A 189 -16.84 -19.30 8.28
CA GLY A 189 -18.11 -19.76 7.69
C GLY A 189 -19.34 -18.85 7.97
N ARG A 190 -19.13 -17.67 8.57
CA ARG A 190 -20.22 -16.73 8.84
C ARG A 190 -20.62 -16.01 7.55
N PRO A 191 -21.87 -16.14 7.12
CA PRO A 191 -22.40 -15.27 6.07
C PRO A 191 -22.32 -13.82 6.57
N ASP A 192 -22.01 -12.93 5.65
CA ASP A 192 -21.99 -11.48 5.90
C ASP A 192 -23.38 -11.04 6.41
N ILE A 193 -23.44 -10.58 7.67
CA ILE A 193 -24.56 -9.81 8.18
C ILE A 193 -24.30 -8.35 7.88
#